data_ce4c4d8104b153f7da183f94b5e94962
#
_entry.id   ce4c4d8104b153f7da183f94b5e94962
#
_cell.length_a   1.000
_cell.length_b   1.000
_cell.length_c   1.000
_cell.angle_alpha   90.00
_cell.angle_beta   90.00
_cell.angle_gamma   90.00
#
_symmetry.space_group_name_H-M   'P 1'
#
loop_
_entity.id
_entity.type
_entity.pdbx_description
1 polymer ?
#
loop_
_entity_poly.entity_id
_entity_poly.type
_entity_poly.pdbx_seq_one_letter_code
_entity_poly.pdbx_strand_id
1 'polypeptide(L)'
;MNSSWTKKTAMDPDPKATGLLADHIEALGLEPAPLPAEFYYPSLPLCVIDAVFSIGVTHVSTRNTVVRICENLGWNIGPLADRTNGEKTIASLLECFSGLSPDEAAETLFGNRQRTSSRSGILKADAVRRFAKALVESGINDFLDITEERLATASLAIRQIPGQSSGISFDYFRMLAGDDSLIKPDRMVQRYIAKVLGTKPGQIGAELAKELLQSVVKELNKRGHAWSPRGLDYVIWQRTSGGGNDMAPRH
;
A
#
# COMPACT_ATOMS: atom_id res chain seq x y z
N MET A 1 -29.99 21.48 23.45
CA MET A 1 -29.77 21.64 21.99
C MET A 1 -29.04 20.40 21.52
N ASN A 2 -29.78 19.48 20.90
CA ASN A 2 -29.28 18.18 20.43
C ASN A 2 -28.59 18.36 19.08
N SER A 3 -27.29 18.24 19.02
CA SER A 3 -26.57 18.07 17.76
C SER A 3 -26.49 16.56 17.45
N SER A 4 -27.45 16.11 16.65
CA SER A 4 -27.43 14.80 16.02
C SER A 4 -26.33 14.78 14.96
N TRP A 5 -25.17 14.21 15.30
CA TRP A 5 -24.19 13.78 14.31
C TRP A 5 -24.78 12.56 13.61
N THR A 6 -25.49 12.76 12.51
CA THR A 6 -25.84 11.69 11.60
C THR A 6 -24.54 11.07 11.06
N LYS A 7 -24.27 9.84 11.48
CA LYS A 7 -23.31 8.96 10.79
C LYS A 7 -23.71 8.96 9.32
N LYS A 8 -22.85 9.53 8.46
CA LYS A 8 -22.98 9.39 7.01
C LYS A 8 -22.77 7.91 6.72
N THR A 9 -23.85 7.19 6.54
CA THR A 9 -23.85 5.82 6.02
C THR A 9 -23.03 5.87 4.74
N ALA A 10 -22.02 5.01 4.62
CA ALA A 10 -21.31 4.80 3.38
C ALA A 10 -22.38 4.53 2.31
N MET A 11 -22.52 5.42 1.35
CA MET A 11 -23.40 5.20 0.21
C MET A 11 -22.76 4.07 -0.57
N ASP A 12 -23.51 2.98 -0.80
CA ASP A 12 -23.08 1.95 -1.74
C ASP A 12 -22.69 2.64 -3.07
N PRO A 13 -21.55 2.26 -3.66
CA PRO A 13 -21.11 2.87 -4.91
C PRO A 13 -22.19 2.71 -5.98
N ASP A 14 -22.37 3.72 -6.81
CA ASP A 14 -23.37 3.75 -7.86
C ASP A 14 -23.30 2.47 -8.71
N PRO A 15 -24.39 1.66 -8.76
CA PRO A 15 -24.42 0.40 -9.52
C PRO A 15 -24.10 0.61 -11.01
N LYS A 16 -24.45 1.78 -11.57
CA LYS A 16 -24.16 2.12 -12.97
C LYS A 16 -22.66 2.33 -13.16
N ALA A 17 -21.99 3.04 -12.27
CA ALA A 17 -20.54 3.22 -12.29
C ALA A 17 -19.80 1.89 -12.14
N THR A 18 -20.28 1.04 -11.23
CA THR A 18 -19.74 -0.32 -11.03
C THR A 18 -19.87 -1.16 -12.31
N GLY A 19 -21.04 -1.17 -12.93
CA GLY A 19 -21.28 -1.89 -14.20
C GLY A 19 -20.39 -1.41 -15.33
N LEU A 20 -20.28 -0.10 -15.54
CA LEU A 20 -19.44 0.49 -16.59
C LEU A 20 -17.95 0.12 -16.40
N LEU A 21 -17.46 0.12 -15.18
CA LEU A 21 -16.09 -0.30 -14.88
C LEU A 21 -15.88 -1.79 -15.11
N ALA A 22 -16.82 -2.64 -14.71
CA ALA A 22 -16.76 -4.08 -14.95
C ALA A 22 -16.75 -4.38 -16.45
N ASP A 23 -17.69 -3.79 -17.21
CA ASP A 23 -17.77 -3.94 -18.68
C ASP A 23 -16.47 -3.49 -19.36
N HIS A 24 -15.87 -2.40 -18.88
CA HIS A 24 -14.61 -1.90 -19.43
C HIS A 24 -13.45 -2.88 -19.18
N ILE A 25 -13.37 -3.48 -17.97
CA ILE A 25 -12.35 -4.48 -17.62
C ILE A 25 -12.48 -5.72 -18.50
N GLU A 26 -13.70 -6.23 -18.69
CA GLU A 26 -13.97 -7.36 -19.59
C GLU A 26 -13.65 -7.03 -21.05
N ALA A 27 -14.05 -5.84 -21.53
CA ALA A 27 -13.77 -5.39 -22.89
C ALA A 27 -12.27 -5.25 -23.19
N LEU A 28 -11.44 -5.03 -22.17
CA LEU A 28 -9.98 -5.01 -22.28
C LEU A 28 -9.36 -6.42 -22.34
N GLY A 29 -10.15 -7.48 -22.16
CA GLY A 29 -9.67 -8.86 -22.08
C GLY A 29 -8.72 -9.10 -20.90
N LEU A 30 -8.91 -8.38 -19.80
CA LEU A 30 -8.07 -8.52 -18.60
C LEU A 30 -8.52 -9.77 -17.84
N GLU A 31 -7.57 -10.61 -17.46
CA GLU A 31 -7.83 -11.83 -16.71
C GLU A 31 -7.21 -11.77 -15.32
N PRO A 32 -7.83 -12.42 -14.32
CA PRO A 32 -7.22 -12.59 -13.01
C PRO A 32 -5.88 -13.31 -13.13
N ALA A 33 -4.83 -12.71 -12.61
CA ALA A 33 -3.51 -13.31 -12.57
C ALA A 33 -2.98 -13.28 -11.14
N PRO A 34 -2.25 -14.31 -10.70
CA PRO A 34 -1.52 -14.25 -9.44
C PRO A 34 -0.48 -13.13 -9.52
N LEU A 35 -0.28 -12.44 -8.41
CA LEU A 35 0.80 -11.47 -8.35
C LEU A 35 2.15 -12.19 -8.53
N PRO A 36 3.06 -11.64 -9.33
CA PRO A 36 4.43 -12.14 -9.41
C PRO A 36 5.09 -12.17 -8.04
N ALA A 37 5.95 -13.16 -7.81
CA ALA A 37 6.62 -13.37 -6.52
C ALA A 37 7.42 -12.12 -6.05
N GLU A 38 7.90 -11.31 -6.98
CA GLU A 38 8.63 -10.07 -6.73
C GLU A 38 7.83 -8.97 -6.01
N PHE A 39 6.50 -9.10 -5.95
CA PHE A 39 5.63 -8.20 -5.17
C PHE A 39 5.46 -8.62 -3.72
N TYR A 40 6.13 -9.70 -3.31
CA TYR A 40 6.12 -10.20 -1.95
C TYR A 40 7.50 -10.03 -1.33
N TYR A 41 7.60 -9.20 -0.31
CA TYR A 41 8.83 -9.05 0.46
C TYR A 41 9.07 -10.26 1.37
N PRO A 42 10.34 -10.62 1.62
CA PRO A 42 10.70 -11.73 2.51
C PRO A 42 10.50 -11.38 3.99
N SER A 43 10.31 -10.12 4.32
CA SER A 43 10.21 -9.67 5.71
C SER A 43 9.26 -8.49 5.87
N LEU A 44 8.62 -8.44 7.03
CA LEU A 44 7.64 -7.41 7.37
C LEU A 44 8.23 -5.97 7.41
N PRO A 45 9.49 -5.75 7.87
CA PRO A 45 10.16 -4.47 7.76
C PRO A 45 10.14 -3.85 6.37
N LEU A 46 10.37 -4.65 5.32
CA LEU A 46 10.39 -4.16 3.95
C LEU A 46 8.99 -3.72 3.48
N CYS A 47 7.94 -4.39 3.97
CA CYS A 47 6.56 -3.95 3.75
C CYS A 47 6.29 -2.57 4.37
N VAL A 48 6.82 -2.29 5.57
CA VAL A 48 6.70 -0.97 6.22
C VAL A 48 7.45 0.10 5.44
N ILE A 49 8.68 -0.18 5.03
CA ILE A 49 9.52 0.76 4.29
C ILE A 49 8.87 1.13 2.96
N ASP A 50 8.45 0.14 2.17
CA ASP A 50 7.76 0.38 0.90
C ASP A 50 6.46 1.17 1.13
N ALA A 51 5.64 0.75 2.07
CA ALA A 51 4.36 1.40 2.34
C ALA A 51 4.51 2.90 2.66
N VAL A 52 5.50 3.27 3.47
CA VAL A 52 5.75 4.67 3.83
C VAL A 52 6.40 5.44 2.69
N PHE A 53 7.40 4.87 2.02
CA PHE A 53 8.13 5.56 0.97
C PHE A 53 7.36 5.70 -0.34
N SER A 54 6.38 4.83 -0.61
CA SER A 54 5.58 4.86 -1.85
C SER A 54 4.58 6.03 -1.93
N ILE A 55 4.28 6.70 -0.82
CA ILE A 55 3.29 7.77 -0.81
C ILE A 55 3.82 9.01 -1.55
N GLY A 56 3.12 9.39 -2.62
CA GLY A 56 3.39 10.61 -3.37
C GLY A 56 4.62 10.58 -4.28
N VAL A 57 5.20 9.40 -4.52
CA VAL A 57 6.37 9.21 -5.38
C VAL A 57 6.13 8.12 -6.43
N THR A 58 7.07 7.96 -7.37
CA THR A 58 7.03 6.88 -8.36
C THR A 58 7.47 5.54 -7.75
N HIS A 59 6.98 4.43 -8.30
CA HIS A 59 7.40 3.08 -7.92
C HIS A 59 8.94 2.92 -7.95
N VAL A 60 9.59 3.42 -9.01
CA VAL A 60 11.06 3.35 -9.16
C VAL A 60 11.77 4.04 -7.98
N SER A 61 11.29 5.23 -7.56
CA SER A 61 11.86 5.93 -6.40
C SER A 61 11.77 5.13 -5.11
N THR A 62 10.63 4.48 -4.89
CA THR A 62 10.41 3.62 -3.71
C THR A 62 11.31 2.40 -3.78
N ARG A 63 11.31 1.71 -4.92
CA ARG A 63 12.13 0.50 -5.14
C ARG A 63 13.61 0.77 -4.88
N ASN A 64 14.14 1.89 -5.42
CA ASN A 64 15.53 2.30 -5.19
C ASN A 64 15.83 2.54 -3.70
N THR A 65 14.87 3.04 -2.92
CA THR A 65 15.05 3.23 -1.48
C THR A 65 15.07 1.88 -0.75
N VAL A 66 14.18 0.95 -1.12
CA VAL A 66 14.16 -0.40 -0.53
C VAL A 66 15.44 -1.16 -0.87
N VAL A 67 15.90 -1.11 -2.12
CA VAL A 67 17.19 -1.74 -2.52
C VAL A 67 18.33 -1.18 -1.69
N ARG A 68 18.45 0.15 -1.61
CA ARG A 68 19.54 0.79 -0.87
C ARG A 68 19.61 0.40 0.59
N ILE A 69 18.46 0.37 1.30
CA ILE A 69 18.49 -0.06 2.70
C ILE A 69 18.87 -1.53 2.84
N CYS A 70 18.41 -2.39 1.91
CA CYS A 70 18.84 -3.79 1.89
C CYS A 70 20.35 -3.93 1.69
N GLU A 71 20.93 -3.18 0.75
CA GLU A 71 22.39 -3.14 0.52
C GLU A 71 23.13 -2.65 1.76
N ASN A 72 22.69 -1.54 2.37
CA ASN A 72 23.31 -0.95 3.56
C ASN A 72 23.28 -1.90 4.77
N LEU A 73 22.22 -2.71 4.92
CA LEU A 73 22.04 -3.59 6.07
C LEU A 73 22.37 -5.06 5.78
N GLY A 74 22.72 -5.40 4.54
CA GLY A 74 22.94 -6.80 4.12
C GLY A 74 21.65 -7.64 4.19
N TRP A 75 20.48 -7.03 3.93
CA TRP A 75 19.20 -7.71 3.95
C TRP A 75 18.82 -8.26 2.58
N ASN A 76 18.20 -9.44 2.57
CA ASN A 76 17.64 -10.00 1.34
C ASN A 76 16.40 -9.21 0.90
N ILE A 77 16.31 -8.91 -0.39
CA ILE A 77 15.17 -8.22 -1.00
C ILE A 77 14.29 -9.18 -1.83
N GLY A 78 14.84 -10.35 -2.19
CA GLY A 78 14.13 -11.34 -3.00
C GLY A 78 12.99 -12.03 -2.23
N PRO A 79 12.02 -12.62 -2.95
CA PRO A 79 10.95 -13.36 -2.31
C PRO A 79 11.49 -14.59 -1.57
N LEU A 80 10.94 -14.87 -0.39
CA LEU A 80 11.12 -16.16 0.27
C LEU A 80 10.06 -17.15 -0.22
N ALA A 81 10.43 -18.41 -0.30
CA ALA A 81 9.50 -19.50 -0.60
C ALA A 81 8.44 -19.65 0.51
N ASP A 82 8.83 -19.37 1.74
CA ASP A 82 7.96 -19.39 2.92
C ASP A 82 8.10 -18.07 3.68
N ARG A 83 7.00 -17.32 3.79
CA ARG A 83 6.92 -16.03 4.50
C ARG A 83 6.51 -16.19 5.97
N THR A 84 6.20 -17.40 6.41
CA THR A 84 5.76 -17.64 7.80
C THR A 84 6.86 -17.35 8.82
N ASN A 85 8.13 -17.50 8.40
CA ASN A 85 9.30 -17.15 9.20
C ASN A 85 10.09 -16.05 8.47
N GLY A 86 9.62 -14.81 8.54
CA GLY A 86 10.31 -13.67 7.91
C GLY A 86 11.77 -13.56 8.34
N GLU A 87 12.68 -13.29 7.40
CA GLU A 87 14.13 -13.19 7.68
C GLU A 87 14.47 -12.12 8.71
N LYS A 88 13.68 -11.04 8.76
CA LYS A 88 13.89 -9.90 9.66
C LYS A 88 12.58 -9.49 10.30
N THR A 89 12.65 -9.12 11.56
CA THR A 89 11.49 -8.68 12.35
C THR A 89 11.38 -7.16 12.41
N ILE A 90 10.24 -6.64 12.82
CA ILE A 90 10.06 -5.19 13.06
C ILE A 90 11.01 -4.69 14.17
N ALA A 91 11.28 -5.52 15.18
CA ALA A 91 12.26 -5.19 16.21
C ALA A 91 13.67 -5.03 15.62
N SER A 92 14.08 -5.91 14.69
CA SER A 92 15.37 -5.77 13.99
C SER A 92 15.45 -4.46 13.19
N LEU A 93 14.34 -4.01 12.59
CA LEU A 93 14.29 -2.69 11.94
C LEU A 93 14.48 -1.56 12.96
N LEU A 94 13.83 -1.62 14.12
CA LEU A 94 13.97 -0.60 15.15
C LEU A 94 15.41 -0.53 15.73
N GLU A 95 16.08 -1.66 15.84
CA GLU A 95 17.49 -1.70 16.25
C GLU A 95 18.40 -0.91 15.29
N CYS A 96 18.11 -0.94 13.98
CA CYS A 96 18.88 -0.17 13.00
C CYS A 96 18.78 1.36 13.21
N PHE A 97 17.76 1.83 13.90
CA PHE A 97 17.60 3.26 14.26
C PHE A 97 18.26 3.62 15.61
N SER A 98 18.86 2.66 16.31
CA SER A 98 19.43 2.92 17.63
C SER A 98 20.55 3.95 17.57
N GLY A 99 20.46 4.98 18.40
CA GLY A 99 21.44 6.05 18.47
C GLY A 99 21.40 7.06 17.30
N LEU A 100 20.53 6.87 16.31
CA LEU A 100 20.41 7.77 15.18
C LEU A 100 19.30 8.81 15.38
N SER A 101 19.61 10.06 15.08
CA SER A 101 18.60 11.09 14.87
C SER A 101 17.78 10.82 13.60
N PRO A 102 16.61 11.45 13.42
CA PRO A 102 15.83 11.31 12.19
C PRO A 102 16.59 11.69 10.91
N ASP A 103 17.45 12.71 10.98
CA ASP A 103 18.26 13.18 9.87
C ASP A 103 19.38 12.20 9.52
N GLU A 104 20.10 11.69 10.53
CA GLU A 104 21.12 10.66 10.34
C GLU A 104 20.53 9.38 9.77
N ALA A 105 19.39 8.91 10.28
CA ALA A 105 18.71 7.73 9.73
C ALA A 105 18.30 7.94 8.26
N ALA A 106 17.77 9.11 7.91
CA ALA A 106 17.37 9.43 6.54
C ALA A 106 18.58 9.39 5.59
N GLU A 107 19.74 9.83 6.03
CA GLU A 107 20.96 9.90 5.23
C GLU A 107 21.68 8.54 5.19
N THR A 108 21.95 7.93 6.35
CA THR A 108 22.81 6.74 6.43
C THR A 108 22.07 5.45 6.10
N LEU A 109 20.82 5.27 6.57
CA LEU A 109 20.08 4.04 6.30
C LEU A 109 19.40 4.07 4.93
N PHE A 110 18.71 5.18 4.62
CA PHE A 110 17.85 5.25 3.43
C PHE A 110 18.49 5.99 2.25
N GLY A 111 19.49 6.87 2.49
CA GLY A 111 19.99 7.79 1.49
C GLY A 111 18.86 8.60 0.85
N ASN A 112 17.85 8.97 1.65
CA ASN A 112 16.60 9.54 1.18
C ASN A 112 16.01 10.48 2.24
N ARG A 113 15.92 11.77 1.91
CA ARG A 113 15.43 12.83 2.80
C ARG A 113 13.99 13.26 2.48
N GLN A 114 13.23 12.45 1.75
CA GLN A 114 11.83 12.73 1.45
C GLN A 114 10.99 12.86 2.73
N ARG A 115 9.99 13.76 2.65
CA ARG A 115 9.05 14.00 3.75
C ARG A 115 7.67 13.42 3.44
N THR A 116 6.90 13.13 4.48
CA THR A 116 5.53 12.61 4.37
C THR A 116 4.57 13.64 3.77
N SER A 117 4.85 14.91 3.90
CA SER A 117 4.18 16.00 3.17
C SER A 117 5.13 17.18 2.97
N SER A 118 4.85 18.01 1.93
CA SER A 118 5.68 19.17 1.61
C SER A 118 5.54 20.34 2.59
N ARG A 119 4.44 20.43 3.33
CA ARG A 119 4.15 21.57 4.23
C ARG A 119 4.57 21.31 5.67
N SER A 120 4.12 20.22 6.26
CA SER A 120 4.27 19.92 7.70
C SER A 120 4.68 18.48 7.98
N GLY A 121 5.15 17.76 6.93
CA GLY A 121 5.53 16.36 7.08
C GLY A 121 6.87 16.18 7.79
N ILE A 122 7.01 15.04 8.43
CA ILE A 122 8.29 14.55 8.97
C ILE A 122 9.09 13.82 7.89
N LEU A 123 10.36 13.54 8.14
CA LEU A 123 11.16 12.67 7.26
C LEU A 123 10.49 11.28 7.17
N LYS A 124 10.45 10.70 5.97
CA LYS A 124 9.89 9.36 5.79
C LYS A 124 10.64 8.30 6.59
N ALA A 125 11.94 8.46 6.79
CA ALA A 125 12.73 7.62 7.69
C ALA A 125 12.19 7.64 9.13
N ASP A 126 11.85 8.82 9.67
CA ASP A 126 11.24 8.95 11.00
C ASP A 126 9.80 8.38 11.01
N ALA A 127 9.06 8.54 9.92
CA ALA A 127 7.74 7.91 9.79
C ALA A 127 7.84 6.37 9.78
N VAL A 128 8.84 5.78 9.12
CA VAL A 128 9.12 4.32 9.18
C VAL A 128 9.40 3.89 10.61
N ARG A 129 10.28 4.59 11.33
CA ARG A 129 10.59 4.29 12.74
C ARG A 129 9.34 4.31 13.62
N ARG A 130 8.50 5.35 13.48
CA ARG A 130 7.25 5.48 14.26
C ARG A 130 6.23 4.43 13.88
N PHE A 131 6.13 4.09 12.60
CA PHE A 131 5.25 3.03 12.10
C PHE A 131 5.68 1.67 12.68
N ALA A 132 6.97 1.33 12.60
CA ALA A 132 7.55 0.12 13.17
C ALA A 132 7.29 0.03 14.68
N LYS A 133 7.49 1.15 15.42
CA LYS A 133 7.20 1.22 16.85
C LYS A 133 5.73 0.92 17.15
N ALA A 134 4.80 1.51 16.41
CA ALA A 134 3.36 1.27 16.58
C ALA A 134 2.99 -0.20 16.32
N LEU A 135 3.63 -0.87 15.35
CA LEU A 135 3.42 -2.30 15.11
C LEU A 135 3.88 -3.14 16.31
N VAL A 136 5.11 -2.94 16.81
CA VAL A 136 5.64 -3.69 17.95
C VAL A 136 4.79 -3.46 19.20
N GLU A 137 4.40 -2.22 19.50
CA GLU A 137 3.53 -1.88 20.62
C GLU A 137 2.14 -2.51 20.52
N SER A 138 1.70 -2.85 19.30
CA SER A 138 0.46 -3.60 19.03
C SER A 138 0.69 -5.12 18.99
N GLY A 139 1.88 -5.61 19.29
CA GLY A 139 2.22 -7.04 19.28
C GLY A 139 2.48 -7.62 17.90
N ILE A 140 2.79 -6.79 16.89
CA ILE A 140 3.12 -7.23 15.52
C ILE A 140 4.62 -7.08 15.31
N ASN A 141 5.32 -8.19 15.26
CA ASN A 141 6.77 -8.24 15.03
C ASN A 141 7.14 -9.02 13.76
N ASP A 142 6.32 -10.00 13.37
CA ASP A 142 6.49 -10.83 12.18
C ASP A 142 5.14 -11.07 11.49
N PHE A 143 5.14 -11.73 10.31
CA PHE A 143 3.93 -12.07 9.57
C PHE A 143 2.95 -12.93 10.39
N LEU A 144 3.45 -13.84 11.22
CA LEU A 144 2.63 -14.69 12.09
C LEU A 144 1.88 -13.93 13.18
N ASP A 145 2.33 -12.73 13.52
CA ASP A 145 1.69 -11.89 14.53
C ASP A 145 0.46 -11.14 14.00
N ILE A 146 0.25 -11.14 12.69
CA ILE A 146 -0.81 -10.36 12.05
C ILE A 146 -2.18 -10.95 12.38
N THR A 147 -2.95 -10.21 13.17
CA THR A 147 -4.37 -10.47 13.44
C THR A 147 -5.17 -9.20 13.24
N GLU A 148 -6.47 -9.30 12.94
CA GLU A 148 -7.34 -8.12 12.77
C GLU A 148 -7.38 -7.23 14.01
N GLU A 149 -7.34 -7.80 15.22
CA GLU A 149 -7.32 -7.06 16.48
C GLU A 149 -6.04 -6.22 16.63
N ARG A 150 -4.87 -6.85 16.40
CA ARG A 150 -3.57 -6.16 16.46
C ARG A 150 -3.45 -5.10 15.36
N LEU A 151 -3.93 -5.41 14.15
CA LEU A 151 -3.97 -4.44 13.05
C LEU A 151 -4.87 -3.25 13.37
N ALA A 152 -6.02 -3.46 13.97
CA ALA A 152 -6.91 -2.37 14.39
C ALA A 152 -6.22 -1.44 15.40
N THR A 153 -5.53 -2.01 16.39
CA THR A 153 -4.75 -1.26 17.39
C THR A 153 -3.62 -0.47 16.72
N ALA A 154 -2.82 -1.11 15.89
CA ALA A 154 -1.72 -0.48 15.17
C ALA A 154 -2.21 0.66 14.26
N SER A 155 -3.34 0.47 13.57
CA SER A 155 -3.95 1.48 12.69
C SER A 155 -4.22 2.79 13.42
N LEU A 156 -4.75 2.73 14.64
CA LEU A 156 -5.04 3.92 15.43
C LEU A 156 -3.77 4.73 15.72
N ALA A 157 -2.70 4.06 16.14
CA ALA A 157 -1.43 4.70 16.43
C ALA A 157 -0.73 5.24 15.16
N ILE A 158 -0.76 4.46 14.07
CA ILE A 158 -0.13 4.83 12.79
C ILE A 158 -0.80 6.07 12.19
N ARG A 159 -2.11 6.20 12.27
CA ARG A 159 -2.85 7.39 11.78
C ARG A 159 -2.51 8.68 12.53
N GLN A 160 -1.90 8.60 13.71
CA GLN A 160 -1.40 9.77 14.45
C GLN A 160 -0.03 10.26 13.94
N ILE A 161 0.66 9.47 13.14
CA ILE A 161 1.95 9.86 12.56
C ILE A 161 1.71 10.95 11.50
N PRO A 162 2.44 12.09 11.54
CA PRO A 162 2.28 13.17 10.57
C PRO A 162 2.41 12.68 9.13
N GLY A 163 1.34 12.89 8.33
CA GLY A 163 1.24 12.44 6.94
C GLY A 163 0.72 11.01 6.74
N GLN A 164 0.32 10.30 7.81
CA GLN A 164 -0.26 8.96 7.74
C GLN A 164 -1.76 8.91 8.07
N SER A 165 -2.38 10.05 8.35
CA SER A 165 -3.78 10.13 8.81
C SER A 165 -4.82 9.58 7.83
N SER A 166 -4.52 9.58 6.51
CA SER A 166 -5.39 8.99 5.49
C SER A 166 -5.52 7.46 5.59
N GLY A 167 -4.56 6.77 6.23
CA GLY A 167 -4.50 5.31 6.29
C GLY A 167 -4.02 4.61 5.02
N ILE A 168 -3.78 5.33 3.92
CA ILE A 168 -3.36 4.73 2.64
C ILE A 168 -2.08 3.90 2.78
N SER A 169 -1.10 4.39 3.54
CA SER A 169 0.13 3.64 3.79
C SER A 169 -0.10 2.40 4.63
N PHE A 170 -1.04 2.45 5.58
CA PHE A 170 -1.38 1.30 6.40
C PHE A 170 -2.12 0.22 5.57
N ASP A 171 -3.09 0.61 4.76
CA ASP A 171 -3.77 -0.31 3.84
C ASP A 171 -2.75 -0.93 2.85
N TYR A 172 -1.80 -0.14 2.36
CA TYR A 172 -0.77 -0.65 1.47
C TYR A 172 0.24 -1.57 2.19
N PHE A 173 0.60 -1.28 3.43
CA PHE A 173 1.37 -2.20 4.27
C PHE A 173 0.65 -3.56 4.41
N ARG A 174 -0.65 -3.57 4.70
CA ARG A 174 -1.44 -4.80 4.77
C ARG A 174 -1.41 -5.58 3.45
N MET A 175 -1.59 -4.90 2.31
CA MET A 175 -1.47 -5.51 0.99
C MET A 175 -0.11 -6.18 0.78
N LEU A 176 0.98 -5.49 1.11
CA LEU A 176 2.33 -6.04 1.00
C LEU A 176 2.57 -7.20 1.97
N ALA A 177 1.93 -7.15 3.13
CA ALA A 177 1.95 -8.22 4.12
C ALA A 177 1.10 -9.45 3.75
N GLY A 178 0.29 -9.38 2.68
CA GLY A 178 -0.45 -10.51 2.14
C GLY A 178 -1.97 -10.40 2.19
N ASP A 179 -2.52 -9.24 2.54
CA ASP A 179 -3.96 -9.02 2.50
C ASP A 179 -4.43 -8.70 1.07
N ASP A 180 -4.88 -9.72 0.36
CA ASP A 180 -5.36 -9.60 -1.02
C ASP A 180 -6.78 -9.01 -1.13
N SER A 181 -7.44 -8.74 0.01
CA SER A 181 -8.75 -8.10 0.06
C SER A 181 -8.71 -6.58 -0.10
N LEU A 182 -7.51 -5.99 -0.12
CA LEU A 182 -7.31 -4.55 -0.17
C LEU A 182 -6.93 -4.07 -1.57
N ILE A 183 -7.17 -2.78 -1.78
CA ILE A 183 -6.77 -2.01 -2.97
C ILE A 183 -6.02 -0.77 -2.51
N LYS A 184 -4.98 -0.40 -3.24
CA LYS A 184 -4.26 0.87 -3.01
C LYS A 184 -4.95 1.99 -3.81
N PRO A 185 -5.81 2.81 -3.20
CA PRO A 185 -6.55 3.85 -3.89
C PRO A 185 -5.66 5.07 -4.21
N ASP A 186 -4.55 4.82 -4.89
CA ASP A 186 -3.58 5.85 -5.26
C ASP A 186 -4.07 6.73 -6.44
N ARG A 187 -3.25 7.70 -6.83
CA ARG A 187 -3.60 8.63 -7.92
C ARG A 187 -3.77 7.94 -9.27
N MET A 188 -3.11 6.79 -9.48
CA MET A 188 -3.22 6.06 -10.76
C MET A 188 -4.57 5.37 -10.85
N VAL A 189 -4.97 4.68 -9.79
CA VAL A 189 -6.29 4.07 -9.66
C VAL A 189 -7.40 5.12 -9.80
N GLN A 190 -7.29 6.24 -9.09
CA GLN A 190 -8.26 7.34 -9.17
C GLN A 190 -8.40 7.92 -10.59
N ARG A 191 -7.27 8.13 -11.29
CA ARG A 191 -7.26 8.61 -12.68
C ARG A 191 -7.85 7.59 -13.66
N TYR A 192 -7.54 6.31 -13.46
CA TYR A 192 -8.11 5.23 -14.27
C TYR A 192 -9.64 5.23 -14.17
N ILE A 193 -10.18 5.21 -12.95
CA ILE A 193 -11.61 5.25 -12.72
C ILE A 193 -12.23 6.51 -13.34
N ALA A 194 -11.65 7.69 -13.09
CA ALA A 194 -12.13 8.95 -13.66
C ALA A 194 -12.19 8.89 -15.20
N LYS A 195 -11.16 8.34 -15.83
CA LYS A 195 -11.09 8.18 -17.29
C LYS A 195 -12.21 7.27 -17.81
N VAL A 196 -12.43 6.12 -17.18
CA VAL A 196 -13.46 5.16 -17.61
C VAL A 196 -14.87 5.75 -17.44
N LEU A 197 -15.11 6.44 -16.33
CA LEU A 197 -16.40 7.07 -16.04
C LEU A 197 -16.63 8.42 -16.74
N GLY A 198 -15.67 8.91 -17.52
CA GLY A 198 -15.77 10.21 -18.20
C GLY A 198 -15.83 11.41 -17.25
N THR A 199 -15.28 11.28 -16.03
CA THR A 199 -15.26 12.33 -15.03
C THR A 199 -13.91 13.06 -15.00
N LYS A 200 -13.85 14.24 -14.36
CA LYS A 200 -12.59 14.99 -14.23
C LYS A 200 -11.65 14.32 -13.21
N PRO A 201 -10.33 14.29 -13.47
CA PRO A 201 -9.36 13.92 -12.47
C PRO A 201 -9.58 14.74 -11.18
N GLY A 202 -9.60 14.08 -10.03
CA GLY A 202 -9.85 14.71 -8.73
C GLY A 202 -11.30 14.66 -8.24
N GLN A 203 -12.27 14.29 -9.09
CA GLN A 203 -13.64 13.98 -8.64
C GLN A 203 -13.74 12.61 -7.98
N ILE A 204 -12.81 11.71 -8.28
CA ILE A 204 -12.70 10.39 -7.65
C ILE A 204 -11.70 10.48 -6.49
N GLY A 205 -12.21 10.56 -5.26
CA GLY A 205 -11.38 10.49 -4.05
C GLY A 205 -10.93 9.07 -3.73
N ALA A 206 -9.98 8.91 -2.81
CA ALA A 206 -9.41 7.62 -2.44
C ALA A 206 -10.46 6.63 -1.90
N GLU A 207 -11.34 7.06 -1.01
CA GLU A 207 -12.39 6.19 -0.45
C GLU A 207 -13.37 5.73 -1.52
N LEU A 208 -13.85 6.64 -2.37
CA LEU A 208 -14.75 6.29 -3.48
C LEU A 208 -14.07 5.33 -4.47
N ALA A 209 -12.79 5.53 -4.76
CA ALA A 209 -12.04 4.64 -5.63
C ALA A 209 -11.93 3.22 -5.04
N LYS A 210 -11.67 3.11 -3.74
CA LYS A 210 -11.63 1.85 -3.00
C LYS A 210 -12.98 1.13 -3.05
N GLU A 211 -14.05 1.83 -2.68
CA GLU A 211 -15.42 1.28 -2.66
C GLU A 211 -15.86 0.82 -4.06
N LEU A 212 -15.62 1.64 -5.10
CA LEU A 212 -15.95 1.29 -6.48
C LEU A 212 -15.23 0.02 -6.94
N LEU A 213 -13.91 -0.07 -6.77
CA LEU A 213 -13.17 -1.25 -7.23
C LEU A 213 -13.51 -2.50 -6.42
N GLN A 214 -13.79 -2.39 -5.12
CA GLN A 214 -14.30 -3.53 -4.35
C GLN A 214 -15.66 -4.02 -4.88
N SER A 215 -16.54 -3.09 -5.27
CA SER A 215 -17.83 -3.44 -5.88
C SER A 215 -17.67 -4.01 -7.28
N VAL A 216 -16.72 -3.52 -8.06
CA VAL A 216 -16.36 -4.07 -9.38
C VAL A 216 -15.86 -5.50 -9.26
N VAL A 217 -15.00 -5.80 -8.29
CA VAL A 217 -14.54 -7.18 -8.03
C VAL A 217 -15.72 -8.10 -7.72
N LYS A 218 -16.64 -7.66 -6.87
CA LYS A 218 -17.86 -8.44 -6.56
C LYS A 218 -18.71 -8.67 -7.80
N GLU A 219 -18.87 -7.66 -8.65
CA GLU A 219 -19.65 -7.75 -9.88
C GLU A 219 -18.99 -8.69 -10.90
N LEU A 220 -17.69 -8.56 -11.14
CA LEU A 220 -16.94 -9.46 -12.02
C LEU A 220 -17.01 -10.92 -11.54
N ASN A 221 -16.89 -11.14 -10.22
CA ASN A 221 -16.96 -12.49 -9.66
C ASN A 221 -18.38 -13.10 -9.77
N LYS A 222 -19.44 -12.27 -9.74
CA LYS A 222 -20.80 -12.74 -10.07
C LYS A 222 -20.93 -13.15 -11.55
N ARG A 223 -20.15 -12.56 -12.44
CA ARG A 223 -20.11 -12.91 -13.86
C ARG A 223 -19.23 -14.13 -14.17
N GLY A 224 -18.66 -14.76 -13.16
CA GLY A 224 -17.88 -16.01 -13.28
C GLY A 224 -16.37 -15.85 -13.26
N HIS A 225 -15.84 -14.63 -13.04
CA HIS A 225 -14.42 -14.40 -12.85
C HIS A 225 -13.98 -14.73 -11.41
N ALA A 226 -12.64 -14.76 -11.17
CA ALA A 226 -12.04 -15.03 -9.86
C ALA A 226 -11.06 -13.91 -9.45
N TRP A 227 -11.52 -12.66 -9.50
CA TRP A 227 -10.71 -11.51 -9.14
C TRP A 227 -10.54 -11.37 -7.62
N SER A 228 -9.31 -11.11 -7.18
CA SER A 228 -9.06 -10.47 -5.88
C SER A 228 -8.97 -8.96 -6.06
N PRO A 229 -9.31 -8.15 -5.03
CA PRO A 229 -9.12 -6.70 -5.07
C PRO A 229 -7.67 -6.31 -5.41
N ARG A 230 -6.68 -6.95 -4.80
CA ARG A 230 -5.26 -6.73 -5.07
C ARG A 230 -4.86 -7.11 -6.50
N GLY A 231 -5.40 -8.23 -7.03
CA GLY A 231 -5.15 -8.65 -8.40
C GLY A 231 -5.68 -7.65 -9.41
N LEU A 232 -6.87 -7.09 -9.18
CA LEU A 232 -7.44 -6.03 -10.02
C LEU A 232 -6.60 -4.74 -9.95
N ASP A 233 -6.17 -4.32 -8.76
CA ASP A 233 -5.30 -3.16 -8.56
C ASP A 233 -3.99 -3.31 -9.36
N TYR A 234 -3.37 -4.48 -9.30
CA TYR A 234 -2.14 -4.81 -10.03
C TYR A 234 -2.32 -4.70 -11.55
N VAL A 235 -3.38 -5.27 -12.09
CA VAL A 235 -3.64 -5.25 -13.54
C VAL A 235 -3.95 -3.83 -14.03
N ILE A 236 -4.71 -3.04 -13.27
CA ILE A 236 -4.93 -1.62 -13.54
C ILE A 236 -3.61 -0.86 -13.54
N TRP A 237 -2.76 -1.10 -12.53
CA TRP A 237 -1.46 -0.46 -12.41
C TRP A 237 -0.55 -0.79 -13.61
N GLN A 238 -0.44 -2.06 -14.00
CA GLN A 238 0.33 -2.46 -15.20
C GLN A 238 -0.13 -1.69 -16.44
N ARG A 239 -1.44 -1.59 -16.64
CA ARG A 239 -2.03 -0.93 -17.81
C ARG A 239 -1.80 0.57 -17.82
N THR A 240 -1.83 1.20 -16.67
CA THR A 240 -1.71 2.66 -16.54
C THR A 240 -0.27 3.13 -16.46
N SER A 241 0.67 2.28 -16.04
CA SER A 241 2.12 2.58 -16.00
C SER A 241 2.78 2.55 -17.38
N GLY A 242 2.00 2.30 -18.45
CA GLY A 242 2.51 2.16 -19.81
C GLY A 242 3.26 0.84 -19.97
N GLY A 243 2.56 -0.28 -19.98
CA GLY A 243 3.02 -1.67 -20.08
C GLY A 243 4.20 -1.98 -21.01
N GLY A 244 5.33 -1.39 -20.73
CA GLY A 244 6.55 -1.53 -21.47
C GLY A 244 7.74 -1.60 -20.53
N ASN A 245 8.34 -2.76 -20.45
CA ASN A 245 9.76 -3.08 -20.17
C ASN A 245 10.50 -2.53 -18.92
N ASP A 246 9.90 -1.74 -18.04
CA ASP A 246 10.61 -1.27 -16.84
C ASP A 246 10.46 -2.20 -15.60
N MET A 247 9.78 -3.32 -15.77
CA MET A 247 9.52 -4.30 -14.69
C MET A 247 10.26 -5.62 -14.84
N ALA A 248 11.14 -5.77 -15.82
CA ALA A 248 12.11 -6.86 -15.78
C ALA A 248 13.19 -6.53 -14.75
N PRO A 249 13.52 -7.44 -13.82
CA PRO A 249 14.66 -7.25 -12.95
C PRO A 249 15.88 -7.11 -13.86
N ARG A 250 16.50 -5.94 -13.86
CA ARG A 250 17.85 -5.79 -14.41
C ARG A 250 18.75 -6.54 -13.42
N HIS A 251 19.26 -7.66 -13.90
CA HIS A 251 20.27 -8.48 -13.23
C HIS A 251 21.49 -7.68 -12.85
#